data_6baed678d93abe2210539bf6e10b552d
#
_entry.id   6baed678d93abe2210539bf6e10b552d
#
_cell.length_a   1.000
_cell.length_b   1.000
_cell.length_c   1.000
_cell.angle_alpha   90.00
_cell.angle_beta   90.00
_cell.angle_gamma   90.00
#
_symmetry.space_group_name_H-M   'P 1'
#
loop_
_entity.id
_entity.type
_entity.pdbx_description
1 polymer ?
#
loop_
_entity_poly.entity_id
_entity_poly.type
_entity_poly.pdbx_seq_one_letter_code
_entity_poly.pdbx_strand_id
1 'polypeptide(L)'
;MPDKSQELPRNPTLGEVFSVISGLCMVSDFHKNIRIKVMGTLFLPPIQLNQFRIWYDKDGPTGFVVWAFLSEEVAERYKNGIPVQPHEWQSGKNLWFINFVSIRGSLKEKIR
;
A
#
# COMPACT_ATOMS: atom_id res chain seq x y z
N MET A 1 14.64 0.69 21.40
CA MET A 1 14.61 0.14 20.02
C MET A 1 13.35 -0.68 19.82
N PRO A 2 12.68 -0.51 18.69
CA PRO A 2 11.55 -1.39 18.40
C PRO A 2 12.03 -2.83 18.25
N ASP A 3 11.17 -3.76 18.58
CA ASP A 3 11.43 -5.17 18.39
C ASP A 3 11.44 -5.45 16.89
N LYS A 4 12.55 -5.98 16.38
CA LYS A 4 12.71 -6.29 14.96
C LYS A 4 11.71 -7.32 14.44
N SER A 5 11.12 -8.13 15.32
CA SER A 5 10.08 -9.08 14.91
C SER A 5 8.79 -8.39 14.46
N GLN A 6 8.63 -7.10 14.79
CA GLN A 6 7.47 -6.29 14.38
C GLN A 6 7.64 -5.68 12.99
N GLU A 7 8.84 -5.72 12.42
CA GLU A 7 9.17 -5.14 11.14
C GLU A 7 9.24 -6.22 10.06
N LEU A 8 9.14 -5.80 8.80
CA LEU A 8 9.36 -6.69 7.68
C LEU A 8 10.82 -7.15 7.65
N PRO A 9 11.10 -8.38 7.18
CA PRO A 9 12.47 -8.81 6.97
C PRO A 9 13.19 -7.91 5.97
N ARG A 10 14.53 -7.99 5.94
CA ARG A 10 15.36 -7.14 5.09
C ARG A 10 14.98 -7.21 3.61
N ASN A 11 14.66 -8.41 3.13
CA ASN A 11 14.19 -8.65 1.75
C ASN A 11 12.83 -9.33 1.84
N PRO A 12 11.77 -8.57 2.14
CA PRO A 12 10.45 -9.17 2.32
C PRO A 12 9.90 -9.74 1.03
N THR A 13 9.17 -10.83 1.14
CA THR A 13 8.45 -11.40 0.01
C THR A 13 7.23 -10.53 -0.32
N LEU A 14 6.72 -10.69 -1.55
CA LEU A 14 5.47 -10.06 -1.97
C LEU A 14 4.34 -10.35 -0.97
N GLY A 15 4.23 -11.61 -0.55
CA GLY A 15 3.18 -12.01 0.39
C GLY A 15 3.32 -11.36 1.76
N GLU A 16 4.55 -11.22 2.25
CA GLU A 16 4.80 -10.55 3.53
C GLU A 16 4.38 -9.08 3.49
N VAL A 17 4.74 -8.36 2.42
CA VAL A 17 4.36 -6.97 2.24
C VAL A 17 2.85 -6.84 2.07
N PHE A 18 2.27 -7.67 1.21
CA PHE A 18 0.83 -7.65 0.96
C PHE A 18 0.03 -7.94 2.23
N SER A 19 0.52 -8.84 3.07
CA SER A 19 -0.11 -9.16 4.35
C SER A 19 -0.20 -7.94 5.27
N VAL A 20 0.88 -7.18 5.38
CA VAL A 20 0.90 -5.97 6.22
C VAL A 20 -0.05 -4.91 5.66
N ILE A 21 0.02 -4.67 4.35
CA ILE A 21 -0.85 -3.67 3.70
C ILE A 21 -2.32 -4.06 3.84
N SER A 22 -2.65 -5.33 3.61
CA SER A 22 -4.02 -5.84 3.77
C SER A 22 -4.53 -5.67 5.19
N GLY A 23 -3.69 -5.97 6.18
CA GLY A 23 -4.02 -5.79 7.58
C GLY A 23 -4.36 -4.34 7.91
N LEU A 24 -3.55 -3.41 7.41
CA LEU A 24 -3.81 -1.98 7.61
C LEU A 24 -5.10 -1.54 6.91
N CYS A 25 -5.38 -2.07 5.72
CA CYS A 25 -6.63 -1.78 5.01
C CYS A 25 -7.85 -2.26 5.80
N MET A 26 -7.75 -3.41 6.48
CA MET A 26 -8.85 -3.97 7.27
C MET A 26 -9.34 -3.04 8.36
N VAL A 27 -8.47 -2.22 8.91
CA VAL A 27 -8.80 -1.30 10.00
C VAL A 27 -8.97 0.15 9.53
N SER A 28 -8.85 0.40 8.23
CA SER A 28 -9.06 1.72 7.64
C SER A 28 -10.51 1.86 7.19
N ASP A 29 -11.19 2.91 7.63
CA ASP A 29 -12.59 3.15 7.27
C ASP A 29 -12.79 3.31 5.76
N PHE A 30 -11.80 3.85 5.06
CA PHE A 30 -11.87 4.02 3.60
C PHE A 30 -11.58 2.74 2.83
N HIS A 31 -10.86 1.78 3.44
CA HIS A 31 -10.32 0.62 2.72
C HIS A 31 -10.91 -0.71 3.16
N LYS A 32 -11.56 -0.77 4.33
CA LYS A 32 -12.00 -2.05 4.93
C LYS A 32 -13.03 -2.82 4.11
N ASN A 33 -13.72 -2.15 3.21
CA ASN A 33 -14.74 -2.77 2.37
C ASN A 33 -14.27 -3.04 0.94
N ILE A 34 -12.98 -2.91 0.65
CA ILE A 34 -12.43 -3.24 -0.66
C ILE A 34 -12.52 -4.75 -0.88
N ARG A 35 -13.03 -5.15 -2.03
CA ARG A 35 -13.08 -6.56 -2.41
C ARG A 35 -11.66 -7.12 -2.55
N ILE A 36 -11.46 -8.37 -2.14
CA ILE A 36 -10.14 -9.02 -2.21
C ILE A 36 -9.57 -8.98 -3.63
N LYS A 37 -10.40 -9.22 -4.64
CA LYS A 37 -9.96 -9.14 -6.04
C LYS A 37 -9.39 -7.77 -6.41
N VAL A 38 -10.02 -6.71 -5.92
CA VAL A 38 -9.58 -5.33 -6.17
C VAL A 38 -8.30 -5.03 -5.41
N MET A 39 -8.13 -5.59 -4.21
CA MET A 39 -6.90 -5.46 -3.44
C MET A 39 -5.67 -5.88 -4.25
N GLY A 40 -5.77 -7.00 -4.97
CA GLY A 40 -4.67 -7.45 -5.83
C GLY A 40 -4.32 -6.42 -6.90
N THR A 41 -5.31 -5.88 -7.57
CA THR A 41 -5.10 -4.87 -8.62
C THR A 41 -4.49 -3.59 -8.08
N LEU A 42 -4.89 -3.18 -6.89
CA LEU A 42 -4.40 -1.93 -6.27
C LEU A 42 -3.00 -2.05 -5.69
N PHE A 43 -2.63 -3.21 -5.17
CA PHE A 43 -1.43 -3.29 -4.33
C PHE A 43 -0.33 -4.20 -4.85
N LEU A 44 -0.66 -5.26 -5.60
CA LEU A 44 0.40 -6.15 -6.12
C LEU A 44 1.37 -5.44 -7.06
N PRO A 45 0.90 -4.62 -8.03
CA PRO A 45 1.85 -3.93 -8.91
C PRO A 45 2.84 -3.02 -8.17
N PRO A 46 2.41 -2.10 -7.28
CA PRO A 46 3.38 -1.25 -6.61
C PRO A 46 4.29 -2.02 -5.65
N ILE A 47 3.83 -3.11 -5.04
CA ILE A 47 4.69 -3.95 -4.21
C ILE A 47 5.78 -4.59 -5.05
N GLN A 48 5.42 -5.16 -6.21
CA GLN A 48 6.38 -5.79 -7.11
C GLN A 48 7.43 -4.81 -7.64
N LEU A 49 7.06 -3.54 -7.76
CA LEU A 49 7.93 -2.48 -8.26
C LEU A 49 8.70 -1.75 -7.16
N ASN A 50 8.56 -2.16 -5.91
CA ASN A 50 9.13 -1.45 -4.75
C ASN A 50 8.64 0.00 -4.66
N GLN A 51 7.43 0.27 -5.07
CA GLN A 51 6.80 1.59 -5.02
C GLN A 51 5.86 1.68 -3.83
N PHE A 52 6.39 1.39 -2.65
CA PHE A 52 5.65 1.42 -1.39
C PHE A 52 6.56 1.76 -0.24
N ARG A 53 5.95 2.20 0.86
CA ARG A 53 6.62 2.37 2.14
C ARG A 53 5.64 2.03 3.25
N ILE A 54 6.16 1.36 4.29
CA ILE A 54 5.40 0.99 5.48
C ILE A 54 6.07 1.65 6.69
N TRP A 55 5.27 2.26 7.56
CA TRP A 55 5.75 2.83 8.82
C TRP A 55 5.46 1.89 9.95
N TYR A 56 6.35 1.89 10.93
CA TYR A 56 6.26 1.06 12.13
C TYR A 56 6.47 1.92 13.37
N ASP A 57 5.78 1.58 14.45
CA ASP A 57 6.16 2.00 15.78
C ASP A 57 6.68 0.77 16.54
N LYS A 58 6.89 0.90 17.85
CA LYS A 58 7.40 -0.22 18.68
C LYS A 58 6.47 -1.43 18.72
N ASP A 59 5.19 -1.26 18.40
CA ASP A 59 4.17 -2.30 18.49
C ASP A 59 3.74 -2.86 17.14
N GLY A 60 4.32 -2.37 16.06
CA GLY A 60 4.05 -2.90 14.72
C GLY A 60 3.70 -1.83 13.68
N PRO A 61 3.15 -2.26 12.53
CA PRO A 61 2.83 -1.34 11.44
C PRO A 61 1.76 -0.32 11.82
N THR A 62 1.96 0.93 11.42
CA THR A 62 1.03 2.03 11.68
C THR A 62 0.50 2.68 10.41
N GLY A 63 1.10 2.40 9.26
CA GLY A 63 0.62 2.98 8.02
C GLY A 63 1.43 2.56 6.82
N PHE A 64 0.92 2.90 5.65
CA PHE A 64 1.63 2.67 4.40
C PHE A 64 1.25 3.71 3.37
N VAL A 65 2.07 3.81 2.33
CA VAL A 65 1.77 4.54 1.11
C VAL A 65 2.25 3.72 -0.07
N VAL A 66 1.50 3.78 -1.18
CA VAL A 66 1.94 3.24 -2.47
C VAL A 66 1.86 4.36 -3.49
N TRP A 67 2.77 4.34 -4.46
CA TRP A 67 2.85 5.41 -5.46
C TRP A 67 3.08 4.84 -6.85
N ALA A 68 2.84 5.69 -7.85
CA ALA A 68 3.06 5.37 -9.25
C ALA A 68 3.77 6.51 -9.93
N PHE A 69 4.48 6.20 -11.01
CA PHE A 69 5.05 7.19 -11.92
C PHE A 69 4.25 7.11 -13.22
N LEU A 70 3.40 8.11 -13.45
CA LEU A 70 2.41 8.06 -14.52
C LEU A 70 2.80 8.96 -15.69
N SER A 71 2.47 8.51 -16.91
CA SER A 71 2.49 9.37 -18.08
C SER A 71 1.38 10.42 -17.95
N GLU A 72 1.45 11.48 -18.74
CA GLU A 72 0.40 12.50 -18.76
C GLU A 72 -0.96 11.90 -19.13
N GLU A 73 -0.98 10.97 -20.08
CA GLU A 73 -2.20 10.30 -20.50
C GLU A 73 -2.82 9.46 -19.38
N VAL A 74 -2.01 8.66 -18.70
CA VAL A 74 -2.49 7.80 -17.59
C VAL A 74 -2.94 8.68 -16.43
N ALA A 75 -2.18 9.72 -16.09
CA ALA A 75 -2.53 10.64 -15.02
C ALA A 75 -3.88 11.32 -15.30
N GLU A 76 -4.12 11.72 -16.54
CA GLU A 76 -5.40 12.34 -16.92
C GLU A 76 -6.55 11.37 -16.77
N ARG A 77 -6.37 10.12 -17.19
CA ARG A 77 -7.40 9.07 -16.98
C ARG A 77 -7.66 8.84 -15.49
N TYR A 78 -6.60 8.78 -14.70
CA TYR A 78 -6.72 8.57 -13.25
C TYR A 78 -7.50 9.72 -12.58
N LYS A 79 -7.23 10.96 -12.96
CA LYS A 79 -7.99 12.13 -12.48
C LYS A 79 -9.47 12.01 -12.79
N ASN A 80 -9.81 11.35 -13.89
CA ASN A 80 -11.19 11.17 -14.33
C ASN A 80 -11.82 9.88 -13.78
N GLY A 81 -11.22 9.26 -12.78
CA GLY A 81 -11.79 8.12 -12.09
C GLY A 81 -11.45 6.76 -12.69
N ILE A 82 -10.54 6.71 -13.66
CA ILE A 82 -10.12 5.44 -14.28
C ILE A 82 -8.91 4.92 -13.50
N PRO A 83 -9.00 3.72 -12.88
CA PRO A 83 -7.89 3.19 -12.07
C PRO A 83 -6.63 2.96 -12.90
N VAL A 84 -5.46 3.08 -12.23
CA VAL A 84 -4.18 2.73 -12.84
C VAL A 84 -4.17 1.23 -13.11
N GLN A 85 -3.87 0.84 -14.35
CA GLN A 85 -3.82 -0.56 -14.73
C GLN A 85 -2.48 -1.18 -14.31
N PRO A 86 -2.40 -2.52 -14.16
CA PRO A 86 -1.17 -3.17 -13.65
C PRO A 86 0.10 -2.80 -14.42
N HIS A 87 0.02 -2.57 -15.71
CA HIS A 87 1.19 -2.25 -16.56
C HIS A 87 1.51 -0.75 -16.60
N GLU A 88 0.76 0.10 -15.90
CA GLU A 88 0.86 1.55 -15.99
C GLU A 88 1.56 2.23 -14.81
N TRP A 89 1.96 1.48 -13.79
CA TRP A 89 2.52 2.04 -12.56
C TRP A 89 3.90 2.69 -12.74
N GLN A 90 4.57 2.45 -13.87
CA GLN A 90 5.80 3.10 -14.27
C GLN A 90 5.69 3.61 -15.70
N SER A 91 4.58 4.22 -16.05
CA SER A 91 4.30 4.66 -17.41
C SER A 91 4.92 6.01 -17.77
N GLY A 92 5.41 6.77 -16.80
CA GLY A 92 5.94 8.11 -17.06
C GLY A 92 6.74 8.67 -15.89
N LYS A 93 6.76 9.99 -15.80
CA LYS A 93 7.61 10.72 -14.84
C LYS A 93 6.82 11.39 -13.72
N ASN A 94 5.49 11.40 -13.79
CA ASN A 94 4.67 12.12 -12.83
C ASN A 94 4.41 11.25 -11.60
N LEU A 95 4.95 11.64 -10.46
CA LEU A 95 4.76 10.93 -9.20
C LEU A 95 3.36 11.18 -8.66
N TRP A 96 2.64 10.10 -8.38
CA TRP A 96 1.31 10.12 -7.78
C TRP A 96 1.25 9.17 -6.60
N PHE A 97 0.80 9.66 -5.46
CA PHE A 97 0.48 8.80 -4.32
C PHE A 97 -0.93 8.24 -4.53
N ILE A 98 -1.02 6.94 -4.74
CA ILE A 98 -2.26 6.30 -5.17
C ILE A 98 -3.13 5.88 -3.99
N ASN A 99 -2.51 5.28 -2.96
CA ASN A 99 -3.22 4.87 -1.75
C ASN A 99 -2.35 5.09 -0.54
N PHE A 100 -2.99 5.45 0.57
CA PHE A 100 -2.27 5.58 1.81
C PHE A 100 -3.19 5.31 2.99
N VAL A 101 -2.62 4.75 4.05
CA VAL A 101 -3.31 4.50 5.31
C VAL A 101 -2.40 4.92 6.44
N SER A 102 -2.97 5.61 7.42
CA SER A 102 -2.29 5.92 8.68
C SER A 102 -3.28 5.66 9.80
N ILE A 103 -2.91 4.84 10.77
CA ILE A 103 -3.77 4.48 11.89
C ILE A 103 -3.19 5.01 13.20
N ARG A 104 -4.07 5.20 14.19
CA ARG A 104 -3.66 5.50 15.56
C ARG A 104 -3.37 4.19 16.27
N GLY A 105 -2.24 4.15 16.99
CA GLY A 105 -1.80 2.95 17.65
C GLY A 105 -1.28 1.94 16.65
N SER A 106 -1.20 0.69 17.03
CA SER A 106 -0.67 -0.36 16.18
C SER A 106 -1.79 -1.18 15.57
N LEU A 107 -1.46 -1.86 14.48
CA LEU A 107 -2.37 -2.82 13.85
C LEU A 107 -2.79 -3.90 14.85
N LYS A 108 -1.85 -4.37 15.66
CA LYS A 108 -2.11 -5.37 16.70
C LYS A 108 -3.22 -4.94 17.65
N GLU A 109 -3.23 -3.68 18.08
CA GLU A 109 -4.28 -3.16 18.95
C GLU A 109 -5.63 -3.11 18.25
N LYS A 110 -5.65 -2.80 16.97
CA LYS A 110 -6.89 -2.62 16.21
C LYS A 110 -7.61 -3.93 15.90
N ILE A 111 -6.88 -5.03 15.82
CA ILE A 111 -7.45 -6.33 15.42
C ILE A 111 -7.69 -7.29 16.58
N ARG A 112 -7.46 -6.84 17.80
CA ARG A 112 -7.75 -7.63 19.00
C ARG A 112 -9.24 -7.85 19.19
#